data_ad06e886a97ad1ab72d8318a9121c788
#
_entry.id   ad06e886a97ad1ab72d8318a9121c788
#
_cell.length_a   1.000
_cell.length_b   1.000
_cell.length_c   1.000
_cell.angle_alpha   90.00
_cell.angle_beta   90.00
_cell.angle_gamma   90.00
#
_symmetry.space_group_name_H-M   'P 1'
#
loop_
_entity.id
_entity.type
_entity.pdbx_description
1 polymer ?
#
loop_
_entity_poly.entity_id
_entity_poly.type
_entity_poly.pdbx_seq_one_letter_code
_entity_poly.pdbx_strand_id
1 'polypeptide(L)'
;MPTLSYHGAPLELNEDGFLVRPEVWDDDVARFLARKMEGQADLGADHWKVIRYIRGFWEEHGLAPLIRKICKTTGLTLKHIYTLFPSGPAKGACKVAGLPSPDGCI
;
A
#
# COMPACT_ATOMS: atom_id res chain seq x y z
N MET A 1 -9.73 -15.61 8.57
CA MET A 1 -9.20 -14.46 7.86
C MET A 1 -8.22 -14.94 6.80
N PRO A 2 -8.16 -14.30 5.62
CA PRO A 2 -7.19 -14.71 4.62
C PRO A 2 -5.76 -14.44 5.09
N THR A 3 -4.85 -15.30 4.69
CA THR A 3 -3.44 -15.17 5.02
C THR A 3 -2.61 -15.43 3.78
N LEU A 4 -1.43 -14.80 3.73
CA LEU A 4 -0.44 -15.07 2.70
C LEU A 4 0.82 -15.58 3.38
N SER A 5 1.44 -16.58 2.77
CA SER A 5 2.68 -17.13 3.29
C SER A 5 3.84 -16.22 2.89
N TYR A 6 4.61 -15.76 3.87
CA TYR A 6 5.74 -14.87 3.68
C TYR A 6 6.91 -15.36 4.51
N HIS A 7 7.98 -15.80 3.85
CA HIS A 7 9.18 -16.36 4.51
C HIS A 7 8.83 -17.42 5.56
N GLY A 8 7.85 -18.28 5.25
CA GLY A 8 7.43 -19.34 6.15
C GLY A 8 6.52 -18.91 7.29
N ALA A 9 6.16 -17.62 7.36
CA ALA A 9 5.23 -17.10 8.37
C ALA A 9 3.99 -16.53 7.68
N PRO A 10 2.81 -16.63 8.29
CA PRO A 10 1.61 -16.09 7.69
C PRO A 10 1.51 -14.57 7.87
N LEU A 11 1.12 -13.87 6.81
CA LEU A 11 0.71 -12.48 6.91
C LEU A 11 -0.82 -12.47 6.98
N GLU A 12 -1.36 -11.99 8.10
CA GLU A 12 -2.80 -11.93 8.28
C GLU A 12 -3.38 -10.72 7.56
N LEU A 13 -4.42 -10.97 6.76
CA LEU A 13 -5.11 -9.93 6.01
C LEU A 13 -6.57 -9.90 6.45
N ASN A 14 -7.19 -8.72 6.39
CA ASN A 14 -8.61 -8.61 6.66
C ASN A 14 -9.42 -9.03 5.41
N GLU A 15 -10.74 -8.93 5.48
CA GLU A 15 -11.62 -9.33 4.39
C GLU A 15 -11.35 -8.59 3.09
N ASP A 16 -10.86 -7.35 3.18
CA ASP A 16 -10.57 -6.53 2.03
C ASP A 16 -9.14 -6.68 1.53
N GLY A 17 -8.33 -7.50 2.20
CA GLY A 17 -6.95 -7.75 1.81
C GLY A 17 -5.93 -6.81 2.41
N PHE A 18 -6.31 -6.04 3.44
CA PHE A 18 -5.40 -5.15 4.14
C PHE A 18 -4.69 -5.89 5.26
N LEU A 19 -3.47 -5.45 5.59
CA LEU A 19 -2.65 -6.09 6.60
C LEU A 19 -3.24 -5.86 8.00
N VAL A 20 -3.53 -6.94 8.71
CA VAL A 20 -4.13 -6.85 10.05
C VAL A 20 -3.13 -6.30 11.07
N ARG A 21 -1.86 -6.67 10.92
CA ARG A 21 -0.78 -6.23 11.80
C ARG A 21 0.18 -5.30 11.06
N PRO A 22 -0.08 -4.01 11.04
CA PRO A 22 0.79 -3.08 10.29
C PRO A 22 2.22 -3.02 10.81
N GLU A 23 2.48 -3.43 12.04
CA GLU A 23 3.82 -3.42 12.62
C GLU A 23 4.76 -4.44 11.99
N VAL A 24 4.24 -5.45 11.29
CA VAL A 24 5.10 -6.45 10.61
C VAL A 24 5.57 -5.96 9.23
N TRP A 25 5.05 -4.82 8.79
CA TRP A 25 5.37 -4.28 7.46
C TRP A 25 6.81 -3.74 7.41
N ASP A 26 7.49 -4.01 6.31
CA ASP A 26 8.77 -3.42 5.95
C ASP A 26 8.86 -3.37 4.43
N ASP A 27 10.01 -2.95 3.89
CA ASP A 27 10.19 -2.84 2.45
C ASP A 27 10.00 -4.19 1.73
N ASP A 28 10.45 -5.27 2.34
CA ASP A 28 10.30 -6.60 1.76
C ASP A 28 8.85 -7.05 1.74
N VAL A 29 8.09 -6.75 2.79
CA VAL A 29 6.66 -7.03 2.83
C VAL A 29 5.95 -6.22 1.74
N ALA A 30 6.35 -4.96 1.55
CA ALA A 30 5.78 -4.14 0.48
C ALA A 30 6.00 -4.77 -0.89
N ARG A 31 7.20 -5.25 -1.17
CA ARG A 31 7.52 -5.92 -2.44
C ARG A 31 6.69 -7.19 -2.62
N PHE A 32 6.56 -7.97 -1.55
CA PHE A 32 5.78 -9.18 -1.57
C PHE A 32 4.30 -8.90 -1.85
N LEU A 33 3.73 -7.92 -1.16
CA LEU A 33 2.32 -7.54 -1.35
C LEU A 33 2.08 -7.00 -2.76
N ALA A 34 3.01 -6.19 -3.28
CA ALA A 34 2.88 -5.64 -4.63
C ALA A 34 2.87 -6.76 -5.66
N ARG A 35 3.73 -7.75 -5.49
CA ARG A 35 3.79 -8.90 -6.41
C ARG A 35 2.51 -9.72 -6.36
N LYS A 36 2.03 -10.01 -5.16
CA LYS A 36 0.85 -10.87 -4.97
C LYS A 36 -0.46 -10.18 -5.31
N MET A 37 -0.59 -8.92 -5.00
CA MET A 37 -1.86 -8.21 -5.11
C MET A 37 -1.97 -7.32 -6.34
N GLU A 38 -0.84 -6.75 -6.79
CA GLU A 38 -0.85 -5.83 -7.92
C GLU A 38 -0.11 -6.38 -9.15
N GLY A 39 0.49 -7.56 -9.03
CA GLY A 39 1.23 -8.14 -10.13
C GLY A 39 2.49 -7.38 -10.49
N GLN A 40 3.01 -6.56 -9.59
CA GLN A 40 4.20 -5.76 -9.81
C GLN A 40 5.42 -6.51 -9.30
N ALA A 41 6.24 -7.02 -10.23
CA ALA A 41 7.42 -7.78 -9.86
C ALA A 41 8.49 -6.89 -9.22
N ASP A 42 8.63 -5.67 -9.70
CA ASP A 42 9.61 -4.71 -9.20
C ASP A 42 8.95 -3.38 -8.88
N LEU A 43 9.40 -2.74 -7.80
CA LEU A 43 8.91 -1.43 -7.42
C LEU A 43 9.94 -0.38 -7.82
N GLY A 44 9.52 0.54 -8.68
CA GLY A 44 10.37 1.64 -9.10
C GLY A 44 10.32 2.81 -8.14
N ALA A 45 11.07 3.87 -8.47
CA ALA A 45 11.15 5.07 -7.64
C ALA A 45 9.78 5.70 -7.37
N ASP A 46 8.92 5.75 -8.39
CA ASP A 46 7.58 6.33 -8.25
C ASP A 46 6.69 5.48 -7.35
N HIS A 47 6.81 4.15 -7.44
CA HIS A 47 6.09 3.26 -6.53
C HIS A 47 6.47 3.56 -5.08
N TRP A 48 7.77 3.63 -4.79
CA TRP A 48 8.25 3.89 -3.44
C TRP A 48 7.87 5.28 -2.94
N LYS A 49 7.85 6.26 -3.83
CA LYS A 49 7.43 7.61 -3.47
C LYS A 49 6.01 7.60 -2.91
N VAL A 50 5.10 6.90 -3.59
CA VAL A 50 3.71 6.78 -3.15
C VAL A 50 3.60 5.95 -1.87
N ILE A 51 4.27 4.80 -1.82
CA ILE A 51 4.24 3.89 -0.67
C ILE A 51 4.75 4.60 0.59
N ARG A 52 5.90 5.25 0.51
CA ARG A 52 6.49 5.90 1.68
C ARG A 52 5.66 7.09 2.16
N TYR A 53 5.07 7.83 1.22
CA TYR A 53 4.20 8.93 1.62
C TYR A 53 2.96 8.42 2.35
N ILE A 54 2.30 7.41 1.81
CA ILE A 54 1.09 6.84 2.41
C ILE A 54 1.41 6.24 3.78
N ARG A 55 2.49 5.46 3.87
CA ARG A 55 2.88 4.82 5.12
C ARG A 55 3.25 5.86 6.19
N GLY A 56 4.05 6.85 5.82
CA GLY A 56 4.46 7.91 6.74
C GLY A 56 3.27 8.72 7.24
N PHE A 57 2.34 9.03 6.34
CA PHE A 57 1.13 9.76 6.71
C PHE A 57 0.30 8.97 7.71
N TRP A 58 0.13 7.68 7.45
CA TRP A 58 -0.62 6.81 8.34
C TRP A 58 0.04 6.69 9.72
N GLU A 59 1.36 6.53 9.75
CA GLU A 59 2.09 6.44 11.03
C GLU A 59 1.96 7.71 11.85
N GLU A 60 1.86 8.85 11.20
CA GLU A 60 1.75 10.14 11.88
C GLU A 60 0.32 10.47 12.29
N HIS A 61 -0.66 10.15 11.45
CA HIS A 61 -2.06 10.57 11.65
C HIS A 61 -3.02 9.44 11.97
N GLY A 62 -2.63 8.20 11.84
CA GLY A 62 -3.49 7.04 12.12
C GLY A 62 -4.51 6.75 11.03
N LEU A 63 -4.41 7.42 9.88
CA LEU A 63 -5.31 7.18 8.75
C LEU A 63 -4.56 7.43 7.44
N ALA A 64 -5.14 6.96 6.33
CA ALA A 64 -4.54 7.13 5.02
C ALA A 64 -4.78 8.55 4.49
N PRO A 65 -3.85 9.08 3.66
CA PRO A 65 -4.05 10.41 3.07
C PRO A 65 -5.12 10.36 1.98
N LEU A 66 -5.74 11.52 1.74
CA LEU A 66 -6.68 11.65 0.62
C LEU A 66 -5.94 11.54 -0.70
N ILE A 67 -6.64 11.03 -1.72
CA ILE A 67 -6.06 10.84 -3.05
C ILE A 67 -5.45 12.14 -3.59
N ARG A 68 -6.16 13.26 -3.44
CA ARG A 68 -5.65 14.56 -3.87
C ARG A 68 -4.33 14.92 -3.23
N LYS A 69 -4.20 14.60 -1.94
CA LYS A 69 -2.98 14.90 -1.19
C LYS A 69 -1.82 14.05 -1.67
N ILE A 70 -2.10 12.79 -2.00
CA ILE A 70 -1.09 11.89 -2.57
C ILE A 70 -0.56 12.47 -3.88
N CYS A 71 -1.46 12.85 -4.79
CA CYS A 71 -1.08 13.42 -6.08
C CYS A 71 -0.28 14.71 -5.91
N LYS A 72 -0.75 15.59 -5.05
CA LYS A 72 -0.10 16.89 -4.83
C LYS A 72 1.30 16.75 -4.24
N THR A 73 1.44 15.87 -3.25
CA THR A 73 2.71 15.70 -2.54
C THR A 73 3.73 14.94 -3.37
N THR A 74 3.29 13.89 -4.07
CA THR A 74 4.21 13.07 -4.89
C THR A 74 4.49 13.71 -6.25
N GLY A 75 3.64 14.64 -6.69
CA GLY A 75 3.76 15.24 -8.01
C GLY A 75 3.27 14.33 -9.13
N LEU A 76 2.64 13.21 -8.80
CA LEU A 76 2.14 12.25 -9.78
C LEU A 76 0.66 12.49 -10.07
N THR A 77 0.24 12.22 -11.30
CA THR A 77 -1.19 12.31 -11.65
C THR A 77 -1.91 11.07 -11.15
N LEU A 78 -3.21 11.18 -10.97
CA LEU A 78 -4.02 10.03 -10.59
C LEU A 78 -3.91 8.90 -11.62
N LYS A 79 -3.88 9.26 -12.90
CA LYS A 79 -3.71 8.29 -13.99
C LYS A 79 -2.40 7.51 -13.84
N HIS A 80 -1.32 8.21 -13.49
CA HIS A 80 -0.03 7.57 -13.29
C HIS A 80 -0.05 6.63 -12.08
N ILE A 81 -0.72 7.03 -11.02
CA ILE A 81 -0.87 6.19 -9.83
C ILE A 81 -1.61 4.90 -10.16
N TYR A 82 -2.66 4.97 -11.00
CA TYR A 82 -3.35 3.77 -11.46
C TYR A 82 -2.48 2.89 -12.34
N THR A 83 -1.50 3.48 -13.05
CA THR A 83 -0.53 2.70 -13.81
C THR A 83 0.42 1.94 -12.87
N LEU A 84 0.85 2.59 -11.80
CA LEU A 84 1.74 1.98 -10.81
C LEU A 84 1.01 0.92 -9.95
N PHE A 85 -0.22 1.22 -9.59
CA PHE A 85 -1.06 0.35 -8.75
C PHE A 85 -2.41 0.17 -9.43
N PRO A 86 -2.56 -0.87 -10.25
CA PRO A 86 -3.80 -1.07 -11.03
C PRO A 86 -5.09 -1.07 -10.22
N SER A 87 -5.04 -1.48 -8.95
CA SER A 87 -6.20 -1.44 -8.06
C SER A 87 -6.47 -0.03 -7.52
N GLY A 88 -5.63 0.94 -7.83
CA GLY A 88 -5.80 2.32 -7.44
C GLY A 88 -5.13 2.68 -6.11
N PRO A 89 -5.20 3.96 -5.72
CA PRO A 89 -4.51 4.41 -4.49
C PRO A 89 -5.10 3.81 -3.22
N ALA A 90 -6.43 3.61 -3.16
CA ALA A 90 -7.04 3.07 -1.95
C ALA A 90 -6.80 1.57 -1.81
N LYS A 91 -7.14 0.80 -2.85
CA LYS A 91 -7.06 -0.66 -2.78
C LYS A 91 -5.71 -1.23 -3.15
N GLY A 92 -4.92 -0.49 -3.92
CA GLY A 92 -3.60 -0.95 -4.34
C GLY A 92 -2.49 -0.40 -3.47
N ALA A 93 -2.26 0.90 -3.55
CA ALA A 93 -1.13 1.54 -2.87
C ALA A 93 -1.23 1.41 -1.34
N CYS A 94 -2.42 1.59 -0.77
CA CYS A 94 -2.59 1.47 0.68
C CYS A 94 -2.32 0.06 1.19
N LYS A 95 -2.76 -0.97 0.45
CA LYS A 95 -2.46 -2.35 0.81
C LYS A 95 -0.96 -2.62 0.78
N VAL A 96 -0.29 -2.18 -0.28
CA VAL A 96 1.15 -2.39 -0.43
C VAL A 96 1.92 -1.63 0.65
N ALA A 97 1.42 -0.47 1.07
CA ALA A 97 2.02 0.30 2.16
C ALA A 97 1.75 -0.29 3.55
N GLY A 98 0.99 -1.39 3.62
CA GLY A 98 0.77 -2.10 4.87
C GLY A 98 -0.21 -1.47 5.83
N LEU A 99 -1.12 -0.65 5.34
CA LEU A 99 -2.14 -0.05 6.19
C LEU A 99 -3.19 -1.09 6.57
N PRO A 100 -3.76 -1.00 7.79
CA PRO A 100 -4.79 -1.97 8.21
C PRO A 100 -6.16 -1.70 7.61
N SER A 101 -6.41 -0.48 7.11
CA SER A 101 -7.65 -0.16 6.43
C SER A 101 -7.44 1.10 5.59
N PRO A 102 -8.27 1.33 4.56
CA PRO A 102 -8.11 2.49 3.69
C PRO A 102 -8.85 3.73 4.19
N ASP A 103 -9.12 3.85 5.47
CA ASP A 103 -9.85 4.99 6.02
C ASP A 103 -9.18 6.31 5.61
N GLY A 104 -9.96 7.18 4.97
CA GLY A 104 -9.48 8.46 4.47
C GLY A 104 -8.90 8.41 3.06
N CYS A 105 -8.60 7.24 2.53
CA CYS A 105 -7.99 7.06 1.21
C CYS A 105 -9.07 6.70 0.19
N ILE A 106 -9.90 7.65 -0.13
CA ILE A 106 -11.01 7.41 -1.07
C ILE A 106 -10.91 8.36 -2.25
#